data_6d987fa11de9d50ed0745917575d9eaa
#
_entry.id   6d987fa11de9d50ed0745917575d9eaa
#
_cell.length_a   1.000
_cell.length_b   1.000
_cell.length_c   1.000
_cell.angle_alpha   90.00
_cell.angle_beta   90.00
_cell.angle_gamma   90.00
#
_symmetry.space_group_name_H-M   'P 1'
#
loop_
_entity.id
_entity.type
_entity.pdbx_description
1 polymer ?
#
loop_
_entity_poly.entity_id
_entity_poly.type
_entity_poly.pdbx_seq_one_letter_code
_entity_poly.pdbx_strand_id
1 'polypeptide(L)'
;MFVVCSLLQVAEQKKYSVNMAEKEKNGFVKQVAERKYAFGFTTDVQTEIIEKGLNEDIIRLISKKKNEPQWLLDFRLKAYQYWKEQQQPTWGHLHLPKINYQDISYYADPLASKPKNKEIDPELEKTFDKLGIPLEERLALSGTAVDAIMDSVSVKTTFKEKLREKGIIFCSISEAVREHSDLVREYLGSVVPYRDNYFAALNSAVFSDGSFVYIPKGVRCPMELSSYFRINAANTGQFERTLIVAEDGAYVSYLEGCTAPMRDENQ
;
A
#
# COMPACT_ATOMS: atom_id res chain seq x y z
N MET A 1 20.60 65.27 -9.21
CA MET A 1 21.58 64.21 -9.00
C MET A 1 21.27 63.30 -7.77
N PHE A 2 20.04 63.36 -7.24
CA PHE A 2 19.64 62.57 -6.03
C PHE A 2 18.65 61.40 -6.30
N VAL A 3 18.12 61.27 -7.55
CA VAL A 3 17.11 60.24 -7.85
C VAL A 3 17.76 58.92 -8.37
N VAL A 4 18.95 58.98 -8.89
CA VAL A 4 19.65 57.79 -9.42
C VAL A 4 20.25 56.91 -8.34
N CYS A 5 20.63 57.49 -7.20
CA CYS A 5 21.25 56.76 -6.07
C CYS A 5 20.22 55.86 -5.33
N SER A 6 18.94 56.27 -5.24
CA SER A 6 17.90 55.52 -4.53
C SER A 6 17.42 54.28 -5.34
N LEU A 7 17.41 54.36 -6.66
CA LEU A 7 17.02 53.25 -7.52
C LEU A 7 18.06 52.12 -7.58
N LEU A 8 19.35 52.45 -7.48
CA LEU A 8 20.44 51.48 -7.38
C LEU A 8 20.43 50.72 -6.05
N GLN A 9 20.15 51.41 -4.93
CA GLN A 9 20.02 50.79 -3.62
C GLN A 9 18.83 49.84 -3.51
N VAL A 10 17.68 50.17 -4.12
CA VAL A 10 16.51 49.29 -4.15
C VAL A 10 16.75 48.06 -5.05
N ALA A 11 17.47 48.21 -6.17
CA ALA A 11 17.85 47.12 -7.04
C ALA A 11 18.86 46.17 -6.38
N GLU A 12 19.82 46.69 -5.63
CA GLU A 12 20.76 45.86 -4.86
C GLU A 12 20.07 45.13 -3.69
N GLN A 13 19.20 45.79 -2.93
CA GLN A 13 18.39 45.12 -1.90
C GLN A 13 17.49 44.04 -2.43
N LYS A 14 16.82 44.25 -3.59
CA LYS A 14 16.05 43.18 -4.26
C LYS A 14 16.92 42.01 -4.72
N LYS A 15 18.12 42.30 -5.26
CA LYS A 15 19.07 41.27 -5.67
C LYS A 15 19.61 40.46 -4.46
N TYR A 16 19.83 41.13 -3.32
CA TYR A 16 20.26 40.49 -2.08
C TYR A 16 19.14 39.63 -1.47
N SER A 17 17.87 40.07 -1.48
CA SER A 17 16.75 39.31 -0.96
C SER A 17 16.41 38.08 -1.84
N VAL A 18 16.54 38.18 -3.16
CA VAL A 18 16.36 37.05 -4.09
C VAL A 18 17.49 36.01 -3.90
N ASN A 19 18.75 36.46 -3.75
CA ASN A 19 19.89 35.56 -3.51
C ASN A 19 19.83 34.87 -2.15
N MET A 20 19.30 35.53 -1.11
CA MET A 20 19.07 34.91 0.21
C MET A 20 17.98 33.86 0.15
N ALA A 21 16.86 34.16 -0.51
CA ALA A 21 15.75 33.20 -0.68
C ALA A 21 16.15 31.97 -1.53
N GLU A 22 17.02 32.14 -2.54
CA GLU A 22 17.58 31.00 -3.29
C GLU A 22 18.60 30.19 -2.47
N LYS A 23 19.43 30.84 -1.67
CA LYS A 23 20.35 30.14 -0.75
C LYS A 23 19.61 29.38 0.34
N GLU A 24 18.53 29.91 0.90
CA GLU A 24 17.68 29.22 1.87
C GLU A 24 16.93 28.03 1.22
N LYS A 25 16.37 28.21 0.02
CA LYS A 25 15.78 27.11 -0.75
C LYS A 25 16.79 26.00 -1.06
N ASN A 26 17.99 26.36 -1.52
CA ASN A 26 19.03 25.39 -1.83
C ASN A 26 19.55 24.69 -0.56
N GLY A 27 19.63 25.40 0.57
CA GLY A 27 19.97 24.84 1.87
C GLY A 27 18.93 23.85 2.35
N PHE A 28 17.64 24.18 2.20
CA PHE A 28 16.53 23.31 2.57
C PHE A 28 16.47 22.05 1.70
N VAL A 29 16.58 22.20 0.37
CA VAL A 29 16.61 21.07 -0.58
C VAL A 29 17.79 20.14 -0.29
N LYS A 30 18.98 20.71 0.00
CA LYS A 30 20.15 19.94 0.38
C LYS A 30 19.97 19.20 1.70
N GLN A 31 19.40 19.85 2.72
CA GLN A 31 19.06 19.23 4.00
C GLN A 31 18.05 18.09 3.86
N VAL A 32 17.05 18.24 2.97
CA VAL A 32 16.07 17.18 2.69
C VAL A 32 16.72 16.03 1.93
N ALA A 33 17.59 16.32 0.96
CA ALA A 33 18.32 15.30 0.17
C ALA A 33 19.34 14.51 1.01
N GLU A 34 19.93 15.14 2.04
CA GLU A 34 20.91 14.53 2.95
C GLU A 34 20.26 13.85 4.17
N ARG A 35 18.92 13.95 4.34
CA ARG A 35 18.21 13.25 5.41
C ARG A 35 18.31 11.73 5.19
N LYS A 36 18.86 11.04 6.18
CA LYS A 36 18.77 9.58 6.21
C LYS A 36 17.30 9.16 6.24
N TYR A 37 16.94 8.24 5.35
CA TYR A 37 15.59 7.69 5.32
C TYR A 37 15.27 6.96 6.64
N ALA A 38 14.40 7.58 7.44
CA ALA A 38 14.12 7.13 8.81
C ALA A 38 13.44 5.75 8.86
N PHE A 39 12.76 5.36 7.78
CA PHE A 39 11.99 4.11 7.70
C PHE A 39 12.75 2.97 7.03
N GLY A 40 14.05 3.14 6.75
CA GLY A 40 14.91 2.15 6.09
C GLY A 40 15.35 0.97 6.97
N PHE A 41 14.82 0.83 8.18
CA PHE A 41 15.12 -0.29 9.07
C PHE A 41 14.40 -1.58 8.67
N THR A 42 14.89 -2.72 9.12
CA THR A 42 14.22 -4.02 9.00
C THR A 42 13.61 -4.44 10.34
N THR A 43 12.52 -5.20 10.29
CA THR A 43 11.91 -5.82 11.46
C THR A 43 12.38 -7.26 11.54
N ASP A 44 12.86 -7.68 12.71
CA ASP A 44 13.29 -9.05 12.95
C ASP A 44 12.08 -9.92 13.31
N VAL A 45 11.39 -10.40 12.28
CA VAL A 45 10.28 -11.35 12.41
C VAL A 45 10.54 -12.55 11.52
N GLN A 46 10.19 -13.72 12.03
CA GLN A 46 10.27 -14.96 11.27
C GLN A 46 9.15 -14.98 10.22
N THR A 47 9.51 -14.77 8.96
CA THR A 47 8.59 -14.73 7.83
C THR A 47 8.65 -16.03 7.03
N GLU A 48 7.52 -16.66 6.79
CA GLU A 48 7.42 -17.76 5.83
C GLU A 48 7.37 -17.18 4.42
N ILE A 49 8.37 -17.46 3.61
CA ILE A 49 8.43 -17.02 2.20
C ILE A 49 8.24 -18.27 1.33
N ILE A 50 7.31 -18.21 0.38
CA ILE A 50 7.11 -19.30 -0.59
C ILE A 50 8.24 -19.31 -1.62
N GLU A 51 8.39 -20.42 -2.34
CA GLU A 51 9.38 -20.54 -3.41
C GLU A 51 9.21 -19.46 -4.50
N LYS A 52 10.33 -19.11 -5.13
CA LYS A 52 10.35 -18.15 -6.24
C LYS A 52 9.72 -18.73 -7.49
N GLY A 53 9.25 -17.82 -8.35
CA GLY A 53 8.69 -18.15 -9.64
C GLY A 53 7.19 -17.92 -9.72
N LEU A 54 6.71 -17.73 -10.94
CA LEU A 54 5.31 -17.47 -11.25
C LEU A 54 4.76 -18.56 -12.16
N ASN A 55 3.87 -19.36 -11.60
CA ASN A 55 3.15 -20.43 -12.30
C ASN A 55 1.78 -20.66 -11.66
N GLU A 56 0.97 -21.57 -12.21
CA GLU A 56 -0.35 -21.86 -11.68
C GLU A 56 -0.31 -22.47 -10.28
N ASP A 57 0.71 -23.27 -9.94
CA ASP A 57 0.83 -23.90 -8.63
C ASP A 57 1.07 -22.87 -7.54
N ILE A 58 1.91 -21.85 -7.82
CA ILE A 58 2.13 -20.70 -6.93
C ILE A 58 0.82 -19.93 -6.71
N ILE A 59 0.04 -19.69 -7.76
CA ILE A 59 -1.25 -18.98 -7.64
C ILE A 59 -2.24 -19.81 -6.80
N ARG A 60 -2.32 -21.12 -7.02
CA ARG A 60 -3.14 -22.03 -6.20
C ARG A 60 -2.66 -22.07 -4.75
N LEU A 61 -1.35 -22.02 -4.53
CA LEU A 61 -0.77 -21.97 -3.18
C LEU A 61 -1.15 -20.69 -2.45
N ILE A 62 -1.06 -19.52 -3.10
CA ILE A 62 -1.49 -18.22 -2.53
C ILE A 62 -2.97 -18.29 -2.15
N SER A 63 -3.83 -18.72 -3.07
CA SER A 63 -5.27 -18.85 -2.84
C SER A 63 -5.59 -19.79 -1.67
N LYS A 64 -4.89 -20.93 -1.58
CA LYS A 64 -5.02 -21.87 -0.47
C LYS A 64 -4.59 -21.26 0.87
N LYS A 65 -3.45 -20.56 0.92
CA LYS A 65 -2.96 -19.90 2.13
C LYS A 65 -3.93 -18.83 2.64
N LYS A 66 -4.59 -18.12 1.72
CA LYS A 66 -5.58 -17.08 2.01
C LYS A 66 -6.98 -17.65 2.30
N ASN A 67 -7.20 -18.96 2.16
CA ASN A 67 -8.53 -19.61 2.25
C ASN A 67 -9.57 -18.94 1.35
N GLU A 68 -9.21 -18.69 0.11
CA GLU A 68 -10.07 -18.01 -0.85
C GLU A 68 -11.16 -18.93 -1.41
N PRO A 69 -12.36 -18.38 -1.74
CA PRO A 69 -13.39 -19.11 -2.42
C PRO A 69 -12.97 -19.44 -3.87
N GLN A 70 -13.55 -20.50 -4.44
CA GLN A 70 -13.19 -20.99 -5.77
C GLN A 70 -13.31 -19.92 -6.86
N TRP A 71 -14.32 -19.04 -6.80
CA TRP A 71 -14.49 -17.98 -7.79
C TRP A 71 -13.28 -17.02 -7.87
N LEU A 72 -12.61 -16.76 -6.74
CA LEU A 72 -11.43 -15.89 -6.73
C LEU A 72 -10.20 -16.61 -7.30
N LEU A 73 -10.04 -17.89 -7.00
CA LEU A 73 -9.00 -18.71 -7.65
C LEU A 73 -9.21 -18.75 -9.17
N ASP A 74 -10.44 -18.92 -9.63
CA ASP A 74 -10.75 -18.89 -11.07
C ASP A 74 -10.45 -17.53 -11.71
N PHE A 75 -10.74 -16.44 -11.01
CA PHE A 75 -10.38 -15.09 -11.42
C PHE A 75 -8.85 -14.92 -11.56
N ARG A 76 -8.07 -15.37 -10.57
CA ARG A 76 -6.61 -15.33 -10.58
C ARG A 76 -6.02 -16.12 -11.76
N LEU A 77 -6.49 -17.34 -11.97
CA LEU A 77 -6.01 -18.20 -13.05
C LEU A 77 -6.32 -17.61 -14.43
N LYS A 78 -7.51 -17.02 -14.62
CA LYS A 78 -7.84 -16.29 -15.86
C LYS A 78 -6.93 -15.08 -16.08
N ALA A 79 -6.66 -14.33 -15.03
CA ALA A 79 -5.72 -13.19 -15.09
C ALA A 79 -4.30 -13.63 -15.45
N TYR A 80 -3.83 -14.73 -14.87
CA TYR A 80 -2.52 -15.29 -15.17
C TYR A 80 -2.41 -15.78 -16.61
N GLN A 81 -3.41 -16.49 -17.12
CA GLN A 81 -3.42 -16.92 -18.52
C GLN A 81 -3.36 -15.72 -19.46
N TYR A 82 -4.17 -14.69 -19.20
CA TYR A 82 -4.14 -13.46 -19.99
C TYR A 82 -2.76 -12.78 -19.91
N TRP A 83 -2.16 -12.70 -18.73
CA TRP A 83 -0.83 -12.10 -18.52
C TRP A 83 0.26 -12.80 -19.35
N LYS A 84 0.23 -14.15 -19.45
CA LYS A 84 1.19 -14.93 -20.25
C LYS A 84 1.14 -14.60 -21.75
N GLU A 85 0.00 -14.16 -22.23
CA GLU A 85 -0.21 -13.79 -23.64
C GLU A 85 0.20 -12.34 -23.92
N GLN A 86 0.49 -11.56 -22.90
CA GLN A 86 0.85 -10.15 -23.00
C GLN A 86 2.35 -9.95 -23.05
N GLN A 87 2.75 -8.79 -23.55
CA GLN A 87 4.12 -8.29 -23.47
C GLN A 87 4.16 -7.07 -22.55
N GLN A 88 5.27 -6.93 -21.82
CA GLN A 88 5.51 -5.74 -21.01
C GLN A 88 5.45 -4.49 -21.91
N PRO A 89 4.69 -3.46 -21.53
CA PRO A 89 4.51 -2.27 -22.35
C PRO A 89 5.83 -1.50 -22.53
N THR A 90 6.06 -1.03 -23.77
CA THR A 90 7.27 -0.27 -24.17
C THR A 90 6.95 1.14 -24.66
N TRP A 91 5.66 1.54 -24.65
CA TRP A 91 5.20 2.82 -25.21
C TRP A 91 5.46 4.02 -24.28
N GLY A 92 5.73 3.81 -23.01
CA GLY A 92 6.07 4.89 -22.07
C GLY A 92 7.49 5.45 -22.31
N HIS A 93 7.70 6.70 -21.92
CA HIS A 93 9.05 7.33 -21.90
C HIS A 93 9.93 6.80 -20.74
N LEU A 94 9.77 5.53 -20.38
CA LEU A 94 10.47 4.87 -19.29
C LEU A 94 11.35 3.75 -19.85
N HIS A 95 12.57 3.70 -19.37
CA HIS A 95 13.46 2.56 -19.60
C HIS A 95 13.33 1.60 -18.43
N LEU A 96 12.31 0.75 -18.49
CA LEU A 96 12.11 -0.27 -17.45
C LEU A 96 13.22 -1.32 -17.54
N PRO A 97 13.84 -1.68 -16.43
CA PRO A 97 14.78 -2.79 -16.41
C PRO A 97 14.06 -4.10 -16.79
N LYS A 98 14.80 -5.05 -17.31
CA LYS A 98 14.24 -6.38 -17.56
C LYS A 98 13.99 -7.09 -16.25
N ILE A 99 12.72 -7.24 -15.89
CA ILE A 99 12.29 -7.93 -14.66
C ILE A 99 12.28 -9.45 -14.93
N ASN A 100 12.96 -10.21 -14.05
CA ASN A 100 12.88 -11.65 -14.06
C ASN A 100 11.77 -12.12 -13.11
N TYR A 101 10.57 -12.30 -13.63
CA TYR A 101 9.39 -12.75 -12.85
C TYR A 101 9.54 -14.16 -12.25
N GLN A 102 10.54 -14.93 -12.66
CA GLN A 102 10.83 -16.25 -12.10
C GLN A 102 11.80 -16.19 -10.91
N ASP A 103 12.39 -15.04 -10.63
CA ASP A 103 13.31 -14.84 -9.50
C ASP A 103 12.69 -14.04 -8.34
N ILE A 104 11.37 -13.90 -8.33
CA ILE A 104 10.59 -13.22 -7.29
C ILE A 104 9.76 -14.25 -6.52
N SER A 105 9.68 -14.12 -5.20
CA SER A 105 8.64 -14.77 -4.39
C SER A 105 7.39 -13.88 -4.34
N TYR A 106 6.23 -14.45 -4.53
CA TYR A 106 4.94 -13.74 -4.65
C TYR A 106 4.12 -13.74 -3.35
N TYR A 107 4.65 -14.31 -2.27
CA TYR A 107 3.95 -14.33 -0.99
C TYR A 107 4.94 -14.48 0.17
N ALA A 108 4.77 -13.64 1.17
CA ALA A 108 5.54 -13.66 2.40
C ALA A 108 4.60 -13.44 3.60
N ASP A 109 4.62 -14.34 4.58
CA ASP A 109 3.73 -14.33 5.74
C ASP A 109 4.52 -14.17 7.04
N PRO A 110 4.55 -12.98 7.64
CA PRO A 110 5.22 -12.75 8.91
C PRO A 110 4.46 -13.34 10.11
N LEU A 111 3.25 -13.86 9.90
CA LEU A 111 2.39 -14.43 10.95
C LEU A 111 2.29 -15.97 10.88
N ALA A 112 2.89 -16.61 9.87
CA ALA A 112 2.72 -18.04 9.62
C ALA A 112 3.10 -18.96 10.80
N SER A 113 4.11 -18.58 11.58
CA SER A 113 4.59 -19.34 12.74
C SER A 113 3.88 -18.98 14.06
N LYS A 114 2.95 -18.02 14.03
CA LYS A 114 2.27 -17.52 15.24
C LYS A 114 0.95 -18.23 15.49
N PRO A 115 0.61 -18.51 16.76
CA PRO A 115 -0.72 -18.98 17.08
C PRO A 115 -1.75 -17.90 16.67
N LYS A 116 -2.88 -18.31 16.11
CA LYS A 116 -3.97 -17.42 15.69
C LYS A 116 -4.67 -16.73 16.88
N ASN A 117 -3.93 -16.46 17.96
CA ASN A 117 -4.41 -15.70 19.10
C ASN A 117 -4.51 -14.21 18.72
N LYS A 118 -5.47 -13.52 19.33
CA LYS A 118 -5.84 -12.13 19.06
C LYS A 118 -4.75 -11.09 19.40
N GLU A 119 -3.63 -11.48 19.96
CA GLU A 119 -2.57 -10.58 20.37
C GLU A 119 -1.57 -10.37 19.22
N ILE A 120 -1.27 -9.10 18.96
CA ILE A 120 -0.28 -8.72 17.95
C ILE A 120 1.12 -9.09 18.45
N ASP A 121 1.98 -9.53 17.54
CA ASP A 121 3.39 -9.74 17.85
C ASP A 121 4.02 -8.42 18.35
N PRO A 122 4.67 -8.41 19.52
CA PRO A 122 5.28 -7.19 20.06
C PRO A 122 6.34 -6.55 19.14
N GLU A 123 7.02 -7.32 18.30
CA GLU A 123 7.98 -6.77 17.34
C GLU A 123 7.28 -6.10 16.15
N LEU A 124 6.11 -6.62 15.73
CA LEU A 124 5.26 -5.96 14.75
C LEU A 124 4.68 -4.65 15.31
N GLU A 125 4.19 -4.68 16.54
CA GLU A 125 3.66 -3.51 17.23
C GLU A 125 4.73 -2.40 17.32
N LYS A 126 5.93 -2.72 17.82
CA LYS A 126 7.07 -1.78 17.86
C LYS A 126 7.44 -1.23 16.48
N THR A 127 7.31 -2.06 15.45
CA THR A 127 7.59 -1.64 14.07
C THR A 127 6.62 -0.57 13.63
N PHE A 128 5.31 -0.79 13.80
CA PHE A 128 4.29 0.17 13.43
C PHE A 128 4.34 1.44 14.31
N ASP A 129 4.67 1.32 15.58
CA ASP A 129 4.91 2.47 16.46
C ASP A 129 6.08 3.35 15.97
N LYS A 130 7.20 2.73 15.56
CA LYS A 130 8.33 3.47 14.95
C LYS A 130 7.97 4.16 13.64
N LEU A 131 6.98 3.62 12.92
CA LEU A 131 6.45 4.21 11.69
C LEU A 131 5.41 5.31 11.96
N GLY A 132 5.04 5.51 13.23
CA GLY A 132 4.00 6.46 13.63
C GLY A 132 2.58 5.96 13.34
N ILE A 133 2.41 4.65 13.21
CA ILE A 133 1.12 3.98 12.92
C ILE A 133 0.66 3.21 14.17
N PRO A 134 -0.09 3.83 15.10
CA PRO A 134 -0.53 3.16 16.30
C PRO A 134 -1.56 2.08 15.98
N LEU A 135 -1.29 0.85 16.39
CA LEU A 135 -2.21 -0.28 16.23
C LEU A 135 -3.24 -0.38 17.36
N GLU A 136 -3.07 0.35 18.44
CA GLU A 136 -4.05 0.45 19.50
C GLU A 136 -4.98 1.65 19.31
N GLU A 137 -6.27 1.41 19.29
CA GLU A 137 -7.29 2.45 19.06
C GLU A 137 -7.23 3.60 20.07
N ARG A 138 -6.83 3.30 21.32
CA ARG A 138 -6.64 4.30 22.39
C ARG A 138 -5.50 5.29 22.09
N LEU A 139 -4.52 4.90 21.28
CA LEU A 139 -3.38 5.73 20.91
C LEU A 139 -3.63 6.52 19.62
N ALA A 140 -4.72 6.24 18.91
CA ALA A 140 -5.09 6.94 17.69
C ALA A 140 -5.68 8.32 18.02
N LEU A 141 -4.82 9.25 18.43
CA LEU A 141 -5.19 10.64 18.79
C LEU A 141 -5.86 11.40 17.65
N SER A 142 -5.66 10.97 16.41
CA SER A 142 -6.22 11.60 15.20
C SER A 142 -7.64 11.13 14.88
N GLY A 143 -8.16 10.06 15.52
CA GLY A 143 -9.43 9.46 15.14
C GLY A 143 -9.43 8.83 13.75
N THR A 144 -8.27 8.43 13.23
CA THR A 144 -8.10 7.73 11.94
C THR A 144 -8.16 6.22 12.17
N ALA A 145 -8.98 5.51 11.39
CA ALA A 145 -8.96 4.05 11.36
C ALA A 145 -7.85 3.57 10.42
N VAL A 146 -7.08 2.58 10.84
CA VAL A 146 -5.91 2.08 10.10
C VAL A 146 -6.05 0.59 9.82
N ASP A 147 -5.75 0.19 8.59
CA ASP A 147 -5.44 -1.19 8.21
C ASP A 147 -3.93 -1.30 7.98
N ALA A 148 -3.24 -2.03 8.85
CA ALA A 148 -1.80 -2.19 8.83
C ALA A 148 -1.42 -3.53 8.17
N ILE A 149 -0.70 -3.46 7.07
CA ILE A 149 -0.29 -4.62 6.28
C ILE A 149 1.23 -4.75 6.32
N MET A 150 1.75 -5.95 6.58
CA MET A 150 3.16 -6.27 6.46
C MET A 150 3.35 -7.42 5.48
N ASP A 151 4.20 -7.19 4.47
CA ASP A 151 4.42 -8.10 3.36
C ASP A 151 3.07 -8.53 2.72
N SER A 152 2.69 -9.79 2.80
CA SER A 152 1.47 -10.31 2.15
C SER A 152 0.27 -10.44 3.08
N VAL A 153 0.31 -9.88 4.30
CA VAL A 153 -0.71 -10.15 5.33
C VAL A 153 -1.11 -8.89 6.08
N SER A 154 -2.42 -8.65 6.23
CA SER A 154 -2.94 -7.65 7.16
C SER A 154 -2.69 -8.10 8.61
N VAL A 155 -2.01 -7.25 9.36
CA VAL A 155 -1.65 -7.48 10.77
C VAL A 155 -2.81 -7.08 11.68
N LYS A 156 -3.41 -5.92 11.42
CA LYS A 156 -4.54 -5.40 12.20
C LYS A 156 -5.30 -4.32 11.46
N THR A 157 -6.63 -4.35 11.59
CA THR A 157 -7.51 -3.24 11.22
C THR A 157 -8.16 -2.66 12.48
N THR A 158 -8.07 -1.36 12.69
CA THR A 158 -8.60 -0.66 13.86
C THR A 158 -10.02 -0.11 13.61
N PHE A 159 -10.78 0.15 14.67
CA PHE A 159 -12.12 0.76 14.65
C PHE A 159 -13.20 0.02 13.83
N LYS A 160 -13.00 -1.25 13.50
CA LYS A 160 -13.93 -2.06 12.70
C LYS A 160 -15.35 -2.04 13.26
N GLU A 161 -15.51 -2.30 14.56
CA GLU A 161 -16.82 -2.39 15.20
C GLU A 161 -17.53 -1.03 15.21
N LYS A 162 -16.82 0.05 15.52
CA LYS A 162 -17.36 1.41 15.50
C LYS A 162 -17.84 1.83 14.10
N LEU A 163 -17.14 1.44 13.05
CA LEU A 163 -17.54 1.67 11.68
C LEU A 163 -18.73 0.81 11.28
N ARG A 164 -18.76 -0.46 11.74
CA ARG A 164 -19.86 -1.40 11.50
C ARG A 164 -21.20 -0.91 12.05
N GLU A 165 -21.21 -0.19 13.18
CA GLU A 165 -22.43 0.44 13.73
C GLU A 165 -23.13 1.40 12.76
N LYS A 166 -22.37 1.95 11.78
CA LYS A 166 -22.88 2.80 10.72
C LYS A 166 -23.07 2.06 9.38
N GLY A 167 -22.93 0.74 9.38
CA GLY A 167 -22.99 -0.09 8.17
C GLY A 167 -21.74 0.02 7.29
N ILE A 168 -20.68 0.69 7.77
CA ILE A 168 -19.42 0.81 7.06
C ILE A 168 -18.59 -0.45 7.27
N ILE A 169 -18.04 -0.98 6.19
CA ILE A 169 -17.07 -2.08 6.23
C ILE A 169 -15.69 -1.50 5.99
N PHE A 170 -14.75 -1.77 6.88
CA PHE A 170 -13.34 -1.49 6.72
C PHE A 170 -12.53 -2.67 7.26
N CYS A 171 -11.90 -3.41 6.39
CA CYS A 171 -11.12 -4.60 6.73
C CYS A 171 -10.12 -4.92 5.62
N SER A 172 -9.26 -5.92 5.83
CA SER A 172 -8.40 -6.41 4.74
C SER A 172 -9.23 -7.00 3.60
N ILE A 173 -8.71 -6.92 2.36
CA ILE A 173 -9.37 -7.54 1.20
C ILE A 173 -9.49 -9.06 1.38
N SER A 174 -8.52 -9.70 2.03
CA SER A 174 -8.56 -11.13 2.34
C SER A 174 -9.69 -11.49 3.29
N GLU A 175 -9.98 -10.65 4.27
CA GLU A 175 -11.16 -10.82 5.15
C GLU A 175 -12.45 -10.59 4.38
N ALA A 176 -12.53 -9.50 3.60
CA ALA A 176 -13.72 -9.16 2.82
C ALA A 176 -14.11 -10.27 1.82
N VAL A 177 -13.13 -10.88 1.16
CA VAL A 177 -13.34 -12.02 0.25
C VAL A 177 -14.05 -13.19 0.95
N ARG A 178 -13.77 -13.42 2.22
CA ARG A 178 -14.39 -14.51 3.00
C ARG A 178 -15.73 -14.13 3.62
N GLU A 179 -15.82 -12.92 4.19
CA GLU A 179 -16.97 -12.49 4.99
C GLU A 179 -18.02 -11.70 4.20
N HIS A 180 -17.59 -11.05 3.11
CA HIS A 180 -18.41 -10.22 2.21
C HIS A 180 -18.24 -10.62 0.76
N SER A 181 -18.16 -11.93 0.51
CA SER A 181 -17.76 -12.53 -0.77
C SER A 181 -18.57 -12.02 -1.96
N ASP A 182 -19.88 -11.90 -1.82
CA ASP A 182 -20.77 -11.47 -2.93
C ASP A 182 -20.49 -10.02 -3.31
N LEU A 183 -20.32 -9.15 -2.32
CA LEU A 183 -20.00 -7.73 -2.53
C LEU A 183 -18.64 -7.56 -3.20
N VAL A 184 -17.62 -8.28 -2.72
CA VAL A 184 -16.29 -8.23 -3.37
C VAL A 184 -16.37 -8.77 -4.79
N ARG A 185 -17.09 -9.87 -5.02
CA ARG A 185 -17.24 -10.47 -6.36
C ARG A 185 -17.91 -9.54 -7.36
N GLU A 186 -18.86 -8.71 -6.91
CA GLU A 186 -19.55 -7.72 -7.74
C GLU A 186 -18.61 -6.62 -8.23
N TYR A 187 -17.76 -6.10 -7.33
CA TYR A 187 -16.95 -4.91 -7.63
C TYR A 187 -15.50 -5.21 -8.02
N LEU A 188 -14.95 -6.37 -7.66
CA LEU A 188 -13.55 -6.70 -7.97
C LEU A 188 -13.28 -6.73 -9.47
N GLY A 189 -12.43 -5.83 -9.93
CA GLY A 189 -12.09 -5.71 -11.34
C GLY A 189 -13.16 -5.04 -12.20
N SER A 190 -14.19 -4.42 -11.61
CA SER A 190 -15.23 -3.69 -12.34
C SER A 190 -14.71 -2.40 -12.96
N VAL A 191 -13.78 -1.71 -12.30
CA VAL A 191 -13.16 -0.45 -12.79
C VAL A 191 -11.86 -0.74 -13.54
N VAL A 192 -10.97 -1.53 -12.95
CA VAL A 192 -9.72 -1.95 -13.59
C VAL A 192 -9.75 -3.48 -13.74
N PRO A 193 -10.27 -4.00 -14.85
CA PRO A 193 -10.30 -5.44 -15.09
C PRO A 193 -8.89 -5.99 -15.33
N TYR A 194 -8.69 -7.28 -15.10
CA TYR A 194 -7.39 -7.92 -15.38
C TYR A 194 -6.96 -7.80 -16.85
N ARG A 195 -7.89 -7.49 -17.77
CA ARG A 195 -7.62 -7.30 -19.20
C ARG A 195 -7.22 -5.89 -19.57
N ASP A 196 -7.16 -4.98 -18.61
CA ASP A 196 -6.85 -3.58 -18.88
C ASP A 196 -5.40 -3.41 -19.39
N ASN A 197 -4.44 -4.01 -18.72
CA ASN A 197 -3.04 -3.97 -19.13
C ASN A 197 -2.22 -5.11 -18.50
N TYR A 198 -0.95 -5.22 -18.92
CA TYR A 198 0.01 -6.20 -18.44
C TYR A 198 0.15 -6.27 -16.91
N PHE A 199 0.29 -5.11 -16.26
CA PHE A 199 0.48 -5.04 -14.81
C PHE A 199 -0.84 -5.27 -14.04
N ALA A 200 -1.98 -4.85 -14.59
CA ALA A 200 -3.28 -5.17 -14.01
C ALA A 200 -3.56 -6.68 -14.04
N ALA A 201 -3.14 -7.35 -15.11
CA ALA A 201 -3.22 -8.80 -15.22
C ALA A 201 -2.33 -9.50 -14.17
N LEU A 202 -1.07 -9.09 -14.07
CA LEU A 202 -0.14 -9.63 -13.07
C LEU A 202 -0.67 -9.42 -11.65
N ASN A 203 -1.03 -8.20 -11.29
CA ASN A 203 -1.60 -7.90 -9.97
C ASN A 203 -2.83 -8.76 -9.70
N SER A 204 -3.76 -8.88 -10.65
CA SER A 204 -4.98 -9.69 -10.49
C SER A 204 -4.70 -11.17 -10.26
N ALA A 205 -3.58 -11.69 -10.80
CA ALA A 205 -3.17 -13.08 -10.61
C ALA A 205 -2.57 -13.32 -9.22
N VAL A 206 -1.81 -12.36 -8.67
CA VAL A 206 -0.94 -12.60 -7.51
C VAL A 206 -1.16 -11.69 -6.32
N PHE A 207 -2.10 -10.73 -6.36
CA PHE A 207 -2.31 -9.85 -5.21
C PHE A 207 -2.50 -10.66 -3.92
N SER A 208 -1.86 -10.20 -2.85
CA SER A 208 -1.81 -10.93 -1.59
C SER A 208 -2.70 -10.31 -0.53
N ASP A 209 -2.69 -9.01 -0.37
CA ASP A 209 -3.60 -8.30 0.52
C ASP A 209 -3.86 -6.87 0.02
N GLY A 210 -4.52 -6.09 0.81
CA GLY A 210 -4.95 -4.73 0.58
C GLY A 210 -6.15 -4.44 1.46
N SER A 211 -6.80 -3.31 1.26
CA SER A 211 -7.95 -2.93 2.07
C SER A 211 -9.25 -2.98 1.30
N PHE A 212 -10.30 -3.34 1.99
CA PHE A 212 -11.68 -3.27 1.52
C PHE A 212 -12.46 -2.22 2.31
N VAL A 213 -13.07 -1.29 1.59
CA VAL A 213 -13.91 -0.23 2.14
C VAL A 213 -15.26 -0.25 1.46
N TYR A 214 -16.33 -0.31 2.24
CA TYR A 214 -17.70 -0.12 1.76
C TYR A 214 -18.41 0.93 2.59
N ILE A 215 -18.94 1.96 1.93
CA ILE A 215 -19.70 3.03 2.57
C ILE A 215 -21.13 3.00 2.01
N PRO A 216 -22.15 2.75 2.85
CA PRO A 216 -23.53 2.70 2.40
C PRO A 216 -24.04 4.04 1.86
N LYS A 217 -25.12 3.97 1.08
CA LYS A 217 -25.79 5.13 0.49
C LYS A 217 -26.10 6.22 1.51
N GLY A 218 -25.67 7.45 1.21
CA GLY A 218 -25.91 8.63 2.04
C GLY A 218 -25.14 8.67 3.36
N VAL A 219 -24.28 7.70 3.64
CA VAL A 219 -23.49 7.64 4.87
C VAL A 219 -22.22 8.45 4.73
N ARG A 220 -21.95 9.32 5.71
CA ARG A 220 -20.67 10.00 5.84
C ARG A 220 -19.80 9.25 6.83
N CYS A 221 -18.63 8.79 6.39
CA CYS A 221 -17.65 8.13 7.26
C CYS A 221 -17.23 9.10 8.38
N PRO A 222 -17.33 8.70 9.67
CA PRO A 222 -17.11 9.59 10.81
C PRO A 222 -15.62 9.89 11.08
N MET A 223 -14.73 9.19 10.40
CA MET A 223 -13.28 9.33 10.57
C MET A 223 -12.56 9.09 9.24
N GLU A 224 -11.31 9.51 9.16
CA GLU A 224 -10.45 9.14 8.05
C GLU A 224 -10.09 7.65 8.12
N LEU A 225 -9.98 7.01 6.96
CA LEU A 225 -9.49 5.65 6.83
C LEU A 225 -8.09 5.69 6.22
N SER A 226 -7.22 4.82 6.69
CA SER A 226 -5.85 4.73 6.16
C SER A 226 -5.41 3.29 6.04
N SER A 227 -4.74 2.95 4.96
CA SER A 227 -4.00 1.70 4.83
C SER A 227 -2.51 1.97 4.81
N TYR A 228 -1.76 1.17 5.53
CA TYR A 228 -0.33 1.31 5.61
C TYR A 228 0.37 -0.01 5.30
N PHE A 229 1.16 0.01 4.25
CA PHE A 229 1.89 -1.15 3.76
C PHE A 229 3.37 -1.08 4.17
N ARG A 230 3.85 -2.12 4.82
CA ARG A 230 5.24 -2.29 5.16
C ARG A 230 5.84 -3.48 4.44
N ILE A 231 6.71 -3.24 3.48
CA ILE A 231 7.54 -4.29 2.88
C ILE A 231 8.68 -4.57 3.85
N ASN A 232 8.88 -5.81 4.23
CA ASN A 232 9.96 -6.21 5.16
C ASN A 232 10.81 -7.35 4.62
N ALA A 233 10.21 -8.35 3.99
CA ALA A 233 10.92 -9.49 3.44
C ALA A 233 11.77 -9.10 2.21
N ALA A 234 12.97 -9.67 2.11
CA ALA A 234 13.85 -9.47 0.96
C ALA A 234 13.48 -10.43 -0.19
N ASN A 235 13.72 -10.01 -1.44
CA ASN A 235 13.46 -10.82 -2.65
C ASN A 235 12.01 -11.28 -2.80
N THR A 236 11.07 -10.49 -2.27
CA THR A 236 9.63 -10.72 -2.39
C THR A 236 8.97 -9.55 -3.08
N GLY A 237 8.01 -9.83 -3.95
CA GLY A 237 7.10 -8.83 -4.49
C GLY A 237 5.93 -8.62 -3.56
N GLN A 238 5.56 -7.38 -3.29
CA GLN A 238 4.31 -7.03 -2.63
C GLN A 238 3.31 -6.58 -3.67
N PHE A 239 2.17 -7.27 -3.73
CA PHE A 239 1.11 -7.02 -4.70
C PHE A 239 -0.17 -6.69 -3.94
N GLU A 240 -0.55 -5.45 -3.99
CA GLU A 240 -1.65 -4.89 -3.21
C GLU A 240 -2.91 -4.73 -4.07
N ARG A 241 -4.06 -4.93 -3.44
CA ARG A 241 -5.35 -4.72 -4.10
C ARG A 241 -6.33 -4.05 -3.13
N THR A 242 -6.43 -2.74 -3.21
CA THR A 242 -7.43 -1.97 -2.45
C THR A 242 -8.71 -1.83 -3.27
N LEU A 243 -9.85 -2.05 -2.64
CA LEU A 243 -11.19 -1.87 -3.23
C LEU A 243 -12.03 -0.96 -2.34
N ILE A 244 -12.41 0.18 -2.89
CA ILE A 244 -13.27 1.16 -2.21
C ILE A 244 -14.58 1.27 -2.97
N VAL A 245 -15.67 0.99 -2.28
CA VAL A 245 -17.05 1.12 -2.79
C VAL A 245 -17.75 2.18 -1.97
N ALA A 246 -18.10 3.29 -2.61
CA ALA A 246 -18.87 4.37 -2.02
C ALA A 246 -20.20 4.49 -2.77
N GLU A 247 -21.31 4.20 -2.09
CA GLU A 247 -22.65 4.28 -2.66
C GLU A 247 -23.08 5.73 -2.90
N ASP A 248 -24.21 5.93 -3.59
CA ASP A 248 -24.77 7.25 -3.90
C ASP A 248 -24.85 8.17 -2.67
N GLY A 249 -24.22 9.34 -2.74
CA GLY A 249 -24.22 10.33 -1.66
C GLY A 249 -23.37 9.94 -0.44
N ALA A 250 -22.58 8.87 -0.51
CA ALA A 250 -21.62 8.51 0.50
C ALA A 250 -20.42 9.46 0.52
N TYR A 251 -19.72 9.52 1.65
CA TYR A 251 -18.49 10.28 1.80
C TYR A 251 -17.45 9.50 2.61
N VAL A 252 -16.23 9.43 2.11
CA VAL A 252 -15.07 8.87 2.81
C VAL A 252 -13.81 9.64 2.43
N SER A 253 -12.91 9.81 3.40
CA SER A 253 -11.52 10.22 3.20
C SER A 253 -10.64 8.99 3.41
N TYR A 254 -9.79 8.69 2.44
CA TYR A 254 -8.91 7.53 2.46
C TYR A 254 -7.48 7.94 2.10
N LEU A 255 -6.52 7.50 2.92
CA LEU A 255 -5.10 7.70 2.72
C LEU A 255 -4.40 6.35 2.64
N GLU A 256 -3.52 6.21 1.67
CA GLU A 256 -2.67 5.04 1.54
C GLU A 256 -1.20 5.43 1.59
N GLY A 257 -0.40 4.67 2.31
CA GLY A 257 1.03 4.87 2.43
C GLY A 257 1.79 3.56 2.45
N CYS A 258 3.00 3.57 1.92
CA CYS A 258 3.89 2.42 2.00
C CYS A 258 5.32 2.81 2.35
N THR A 259 6.04 1.89 3.00
CA THR A 259 7.47 2.01 3.26
C THR A 259 8.16 0.66 3.08
N ALA A 260 9.44 0.73 2.74
CA ALA A 260 10.31 -0.44 2.61
C ALA A 260 11.64 -0.22 3.32
N PRO A 261 12.37 -1.25 3.72
CA PRO A 261 13.75 -1.14 4.13
C PRO A 261 14.62 -0.56 3.02
N MET A 262 15.72 0.08 3.40
CA MET A 262 16.75 0.51 2.43
C MET A 262 17.52 -0.74 1.95
N ARG A 263 17.16 -1.22 0.76
CA ARG A 263 17.82 -2.34 0.06
C ARG A 263 17.90 -2.02 -1.42
N ASP A 264 18.89 -2.60 -2.10
CA ASP A 264 19.05 -2.44 -3.55
C ASP A 264 18.07 -3.33 -4.35
N GLU A 265 17.39 -4.28 -3.69
CA GLU A 265 16.57 -5.34 -4.29
C GLU A 265 15.14 -5.38 -3.69
N ASN A 266 14.50 -4.24 -3.52
CA ASN A 266 13.06 -4.16 -3.24
C ASN A 266 12.28 -4.19 -4.56
N GLN A 267 11.31 -5.09 -4.67
CA GLN A 267 10.47 -5.25 -5.85
C GLN A 267 9.00 -5.10 -5.50
#